data_29a9fe42ef1a2a7a807928f0797cf77d
#
_entry.id   29a9fe42ef1a2a7a807928f0797cf77d
#
_cell.length_a   1.000
_cell.length_b   1.000
_cell.length_c   1.000
_cell.angle_alpha   90.00
_cell.angle_beta   90.00
_cell.angle_gamma   90.00
#
_symmetry.space_group_name_H-M   'P 1'
#
loop_
_entity.id
_entity.type
_entity.pdbx_description
1 polymer ?
#
loop_
_entity_poly.entity_id
_entity_poly.type
_entity_poly.pdbx_seq_one_letter_code
_entity_poly.pdbx_strand_id
1 'polypeptide(L)'
;MDAMLSSASLGDIGRHFPDTDDKYKGISSMVLLENVIELLNKSGYKLINVSAVVQAQKPKLAKYVDTIRANLAKALGLDESAVGITCTTLEGIGIVGREEGIAVQSYCLTQKIKG
;
A
#
# COMPACT_ATOMS: atom_id res chain seq x y z
N MET A 1 0.23 1.34 3.00
CA MET A 1 -0.35 1.62 4.33
C MET A 1 0.23 2.88 4.95
N ASP A 2 1.55 3.03 4.97
CA ASP A 2 2.18 4.22 5.56
C ASP A 2 1.73 5.53 4.91
N ALA A 3 1.56 5.53 3.59
CA ALA A 3 1.10 6.73 2.88
C ALA A 3 -0.27 7.19 3.38
N MET A 4 -1.17 6.24 3.63
CA MET A 4 -2.51 6.55 4.13
C MET A 4 -2.47 7.09 5.56
N LEU A 5 -1.71 6.45 6.42
CA LEU A 5 -1.57 6.91 7.80
C LEU A 5 -0.90 8.28 7.86
N SER A 6 0.16 8.46 7.08
CA SER A 6 0.90 9.72 7.04
C SER A 6 0.05 10.87 6.51
N SER A 7 -0.78 10.62 5.50
CA SER A 7 -1.65 11.67 4.93
C SER A 7 -2.68 12.19 5.93
N ALA A 8 -3.02 11.38 6.93
CA ALA A 8 -3.94 11.75 8.00
C ALA A 8 -3.20 12.14 9.30
N SER A 9 -1.87 12.26 9.23
CA SER A 9 -1.01 12.58 10.37
C SER A 9 -1.12 11.55 11.51
N LEU A 10 -1.33 10.28 11.17
CA LEU A 10 -1.48 9.20 12.14
C LEU A 10 -0.18 8.44 12.43
N GLY A 11 0.92 8.83 11.80
CA GLY A 11 2.21 8.16 11.98
C GLY A 11 2.41 7.06 10.94
N ASP A 12 3.07 6.00 11.33
CA ASP A 12 3.38 4.88 10.45
C ASP A 12 2.74 3.58 10.94
N ILE A 13 2.86 2.53 10.12
CA ILE A 13 2.25 1.25 10.42
C ILE A 13 2.86 0.60 11.67
N GLY A 14 4.16 0.75 11.88
CA GLY A 14 4.82 0.18 13.05
C GLY A 14 4.34 0.78 14.36
N ARG A 15 3.88 2.01 14.33
CA ARG A 15 3.33 2.68 15.51
C ARG A 15 2.01 2.08 15.96
N HIS A 16 1.15 1.71 15.01
CA HIS A 16 -0.19 1.17 15.28
C HIS A 16 -0.21 -0.34 15.38
N PHE A 17 0.68 -1.01 14.66
CA PHE A 17 0.73 -2.47 14.55
C PHE A 17 2.17 -2.94 14.71
N PRO A 18 2.76 -2.77 15.91
CA PRO A 18 4.15 -3.16 16.11
C PRO A 18 4.35 -4.67 15.95
N ASP A 19 5.42 -5.05 15.25
CA ASP A 19 5.76 -6.45 15.03
C ASP A 19 6.19 -7.17 16.31
N THR A 20 6.48 -6.41 17.37
CA THR A 20 6.78 -6.95 18.69
C THR A 20 5.55 -7.43 19.45
N ASP A 21 4.35 -7.07 18.97
CA ASP A 21 3.10 -7.51 19.58
C ASP A 21 2.68 -8.84 18.95
N ASP A 22 2.57 -9.88 19.76
CA ASP A 22 2.20 -11.22 19.29
C ASP A 22 0.86 -11.24 18.55
N LYS A 23 -0.02 -10.29 18.86
CA LYS A 23 -1.31 -10.15 18.19
C LYS A 23 -1.14 -9.97 16.67
N TYR A 24 -0.05 -9.34 16.23
CA TYR A 24 0.18 -9.02 14.83
C TYR A 24 1.22 -9.93 14.17
N LYS A 25 1.77 -10.87 14.91
CA LYS A 25 2.77 -11.79 14.40
C LYS A 25 2.14 -12.71 13.36
N GLY A 26 2.72 -12.74 12.17
CA GLY A 26 2.23 -13.57 11.07
C GLY A 26 0.95 -13.09 10.43
N ILE A 27 0.47 -11.89 10.77
CA ILE A 27 -0.75 -11.35 10.18
C ILE A 27 -0.56 -11.05 8.70
N SER A 28 -1.57 -11.34 7.89
CA SER A 28 -1.58 -11.01 6.47
C SER A 28 -1.53 -9.50 6.26
N SER A 29 -0.76 -9.05 5.27
CA SER A 29 -0.73 -7.64 4.88
C SER A 29 -2.10 -7.13 4.46
N MET A 30 -2.94 -7.98 3.87
CA MET A 30 -4.30 -7.60 3.48
C MET A 30 -5.17 -7.34 4.71
N VAL A 31 -5.01 -8.12 5.76
CA VAL A 31 -5.73 -7.90 7.03
C VAL A 31 -5.26 -6.60 7.67
N LEU A 32 -3.94 -6.35 7.67
CA LEU A 32 -3.41 -5.08 8.16
C LEU A 32 -3.97 -3.90 7.37
N LEU A 33 -4.08 -4.05 6.06
CA LEU A 33 -4.63 -3.00 5.21
C LEU A 33 -6.08 -2.67 5.58
N GLU A 34 -6.89 -3.68 5.83
CA GLU A 34 -8.27 -3.49 6.28
C GLU A 34 -8.31 -2.75 7.61
N ASN A 35 -7.42 -3.09 8.53
CA ASN A 35 -7.32 -2.41 9.83
C ASN A 35 -6.89 -0.95 9.66
N VAL A 36 -5.99 -0.67 8.73
CA VAL A 36 -5.55 0.71 8.44
C VAL A 36 -6.70 1.52 7.87
N ILE A 37 -7.48 0.95 6.95
CA ILE A 37 -8.64 1.63 6.38
C ILE A 37 -9.66 1.94 7.47
N GLU A 38 -9.90 1.01 8.37
CA GLU A 38 -10.82 1.25 9.49
C GLU A 38 -10.32 2.37 10.39
N LEU A 39 -9.03 2.37 10.70
CA LEU A 39 -8.43 3.42 11.52
C LEU A 39 -8.54 4.78 10.83
N LEU A 40 -8.29 4.83 9.52
CA LEU A 40 -8.40 6.05 8.72
C LEU A 40 -9.82 6.61 8.79
N ASN A 41 -10.81 5.74 8.57
CA ASN A 41 -12.22 6.13 8.61
C ASN A 41 -12.65 6.62 10.00
N LYS A 42 -12.22 5.94 11.04
CA LYS A 42 -12.51 6.34 12.42
C LYS A 42 -11.89 7.68 12.78
N SER A 43 -10.78 8.02 12.12
CA SER A 43 -10.11 9.30 12.33
C SER A 43 -10.71 10.43 11.50
N GLY A 44 -11.78 10.17 10.75
CA GLY A 44 -12.49 11.18 9.99
C GLY A 44 -11.93 11.44 8.60
N TYR A 45 -11.21 10.47 8.04
CA TYR A 45 -10.63 10.60 6.70
C TYR A 45 -11.17 9.53 5.77
N LYS A 46 -11.21 9.88 4.49
CA LYS A 46 -11.64 8.99 3.43
C LYS A 46 -10.53 8.88 2.39
N LEU A 47 -10.21 7.66 2.00
CA LEU A 47 -9.25 7.42 0.92
C LEU A 47 -9.92 7.71 -0.42
N ILE A 48 -9.29 8.54 -1.23
CA ILE A 48 -9.82 8.95 -2.54
C ILE A 48 -9.16 8.16 -3.66
N ASN A 49 -7.85 8.09 -3.67
CA ASN A 49 -7.12 7.31 -4.66
C ASN A 49 -5.77 6.84 -4.11
N VAL A 50 -5.20 5.88 -4.81
CA VAL A 50 -3.88 5.33 -4.49
C VAL A 50 -3.12 5.10 -5.78
N SER A 51 -1.84 5.41 -5.76
CA SER A 51 -0.94 5.10 -6.85
C SER A 51 0.32 4.45 -6.27
N ALA A 52 0.78 3.38 -6.89
CA ALA A 52 1.99 2.70 -6.45
C ALA A 52 2.87 2.34 -7.65
N VAL A 53 4.17 2.55 -7.49
CA VAL A 53 5.18 2.14 -8.45
C VAL A 53 6.02 1.05 -7.79
N VAL A 54 6.03 -0.12 -8.38
CA VAL A 54 6.79 -1.27 -7.89
C VAL A 54 8.01 -1.45 -8.77
N GLN A 55 9.18 -1.36 -8.18
CA GLN A 55 10.46 -1.59 -8.85
C GLN A 55 10.95 -2.97 -8.47
N ALA A 56 10.94 -3.88 -9.42
CA ALA A 56 11.36 -5.26 -9.19
C ALA A 56 11.99 -5.82 -10.46
N GLN A 57 13.19 -6.37 -10.33
CA GLN A 57 13.81 -7.07 -11.44
C GLN A 57 13.19 -8.46 -11.59
N LYS A 58 12.99 -9.13 -10.49
CA LYS A 58 12.27 -10.41 -10.39
C LYS A 58 11.49 -10.45 -9.08
N PRO A 59 10.33 -11.12 -9.05
CA PRO A 59 9.62 -11.68 -10.20
C PRO A 59 9.10 -10.57 -11.12
N LYS A 60 8.80 -10.93 -12.37
CA LYS A 60 8.22 -9.98 -13.32
C LYS A 60 6.73 -9.85 -13.03
N LEU A 61 6.35 -8.74 -12.42
CA LEU A 61 4.99 -8.53 -11.91
C LEU A 61 4.04 -7.92 -12.94
N ALA A 62 4.55 -7.47 -14.08
CA ALA A 62 3.75 -6.76 -15.07
C ALA A 62 2.49 -7.51 -15.49
N LYS A 63 2.58 -8.83 -15.64
CA LYS A 63 1.43 -9.66 -16.05
C LYS A 63 0.37 -9.82 -14.95
N TYR A 64 0.69 -9.44 -13.72
CA TYR A 64 -0.23 -9.54 -12.58
C TYR A 64 -0.81 -8.19 -12.17
N VAL A 65 -0.46 -7.12 -12.87
CA VAL A 65 -0.85 -5.75 -12.49
C VAL A 65 -2.38 -5.63 -12.34
N ASP A 66 -3.13 -6.13 -13.32
CA ASP A 66 -4.58 -6.00 -13.28
C ASP A 66 -5.20 -6.76 -12.10
N THR A 67 -4.65 -7.94 -11.80
CA THR A 67 -5.12 -8.74 -10.65
C THR A 67 -4.79 -8.03 -9.33
N ILE A 68 -3.59 -7.50 -9.22
CA ILE A 68 -3.15 -6.75 -8.02
C ILE A 68 -4.05 -5.54 -7.83
N ARG A 69 -4.30 -4.79 -8.89
CA ARG A 69 -5.13 -3.60 -8.85
C ARG A 69 -6.56 -3.92 -8.42
N ALA A 70 -7.14 -4.95 -9.00
CA ALA A 70 -8.49 -5.39 -8.65
C ALA A 70 -8.60 -5.80 -7.17
N ASN A 71 -7.63 -6.56 -6.69
CA ASN A 71 -7.60 -7.00 -5.29
C ASN A 71 -7.44 -5.83 -4.32
N LEU A 72 -6.57 -4.88 -4.66
CA LEU A 72 -6.38 -3.68 -3.84
C LEU A 72 -7.63 -2.81 -3.83
N ALA A 73 -8.24 -2.59 -4.98
CA ALA A 73 -9.45 -1.79 -5.07
C ALA A 73 -10.56 -2.37 -4.19
N LYS A 74 -10.72 -3.68 -4.23
CA LYS A 74 -11.71 -4.38 -3.40
C LYS A 74 -11.41 -4.19 -1.91
N ALA A 75 -10.16 -4.39 -1.51
CA ALA A 75 -9.76 -4.25 -0.11
C ALA A 75 -9.90 -2.82 0.38
N LEU A 76 -9.63 -1.85 -0.48
CA LEU A 76 -9.69 -0.42 -0.13
C LEU A 76 -11.09 0.17 -0.25
N GLY A 77 -12.03 -0.56 -0.82
CA GLY A 77 -13.37 -0.04 -1.08
C GLY A 77 -13.41 1.03 -2.15
N LEU A 78 -12.49 0.98 -3.10
CA LEU A 78 -12.39 1.95 -4.19
C LEU A 78 -12.75 1.32 -5.52
N ASP A 79 -13.17 2.17 -6.46
CA ASP A 79 -13.27 1.78 -7.86
C ASP A 79 -11.87 1.50 -8.40
N GLU A 80 -11.73 0.55 -9.33
CA GLU A 80 -10.43 0.23 -9.91
C GLU A 80 -9.79 1.44 -10.60
N SER A 81 -10.58 2.36 -11.09
CA SER A 81 -10.07 3.60 -11.71
C SER A 81 -9.37 4.51 -10.70
N ALA A 82 -9.59 4.29 -9.40
CA ALA A 82 -8.94 5.06 -8.33
C ALA A 82 -7.67 4.38 -7.81
N VAL A 83 -7.28 3.25 -8.39
CA VAL A 83 -6.09 2.50 -7.97
C VAL A 83 -5.16 2.35 -9.17
N GLY A 84 -4.00 2.98 -9.09
CA GLY A 84 -2.97 2.88 -10.12
C GLY A 84 -1.82 2.00 -9.64
N ILE A 85 -1.41 1.04 -10.46
CA ILE A 85 -0.27 0.17 -10.19
C ILE A 85 0.63 0.17 -11.42
N THR A 86 1.88 0.50 -11.21
CA THR A 86 2.91 0.44 -12.25
C THR A 86 4.03 -0.48 -11.78
N CYS A 87 4.44 -1.40 -12.63
CA CYS A 87 5.59 -2.25 -12.35
C CYS A 87 6.67 -1.94 -13.36
N THR A 88 7.89 -1.78 -12.88
CA THR A 88 9.02 -1.46 -13.74
C THR A 88 10.28 -2.21 -13.29
N THR A 89 11.25 -2.36 -14.17
CA THR A 89 12.56 -2.88 -13.85
C THR A 89 13.57 -1.73 -13.88
N LEU A 90 14.77 -1.97 -13.33
CA LEU A 90 15.87 -1.02 -13.40
C LEU A 90 16.95 -1.46 -14.40
N GLU A 91 16.59 -2.32 -15.35
CA GLU A 91 17.48 -2.79 -16.42
C GLU A 91 18.81 -3.36 -15.87
N GLY A 92 18.74 -4.10 -14.77
CA GLY A 92 19.90 -4.70 -14.14
C GLY A 92 20.77 -3.75 -13.32
N ILE A 93 20.34 -2.50 -13.14
CA ILE A 93 21.12 -1.48 -12.45
C ILE A 93 20.68 -1.35 -10.98
N GLY A 94 21.66 -1.23 -10.08
CA GLY A 94 21.41 -0.98 -8.68
C GLY A 94 20.97 -2.23 -7.91
N ILE A 95 20.52 -2.01 -6.67
CA ILE A 95 20.10 -3.10 -5.76
C ILE A 95 18.92 -3.86 -6.33
N VAL A 96 17.91 -3.17 -6.85
CA VAL A 96 16.74 -3.80 -7.45
C VAL A 96 17.12 -4.52 -8.74
N GLY A 97 17.94 -3.88 -9.59
CA GLY A 97 18.39 -4.48 -10.85
C GLY A 97 19.24 -5.73 -10.65
N ARG A 98 19.97 -5.82 -9.54
CA ARG A 98 20.75 -7.00 -9.17
C ARG A 98 19.93 -8.04 -8.42
N GLU A 99 18.63 -7.86 -8.32
CA GLU A 99 17.71 -8.76 -7.65
C GLU A 99 17.97 -8.87 -6.12
N GLU A 100 18.60 -7.85 -5.55
CA GLU A 100 18.89 -7.82 -4.12
C GLU A 100 17.71 -7.29 -3.30
N GLY A 101 16.69 -6.76 -3.97
CA GLY A 101 15.51 -6.25 -3.30
C GLY A 101 14.44 -5.76 -4.25
N ILE A 102 13.31 -5.37 -3.67
CA ILE A 102 12.18 -4.79 -4.38
C ILE A 102 11.89 -3.45 -3.71
N ALA A 103 11.70 -2.41 -4.51
CA ALA A 103 11.35 -1.09 -4.00
C ALA A 103 9.94 -0.73 -4.43
N VAL A 104 9.17 -0.14 -3.52
CA VAL A 104 7.82 0.33 -3.79
C VAL A 104 7.68 1.75 -3.28
N GLN A 105 7.17 2.64 -4.14
CA GLN A 105 6.73 3.96 -3.73
C GLN A 105 5.24 4.05 -3.96
N SER A 106 4.50 4.55 -2.97
CA SER A 106 3.08 4.75 -3.12
C SER A 106 2.68 6.14 -2.63
N TYR A 107 1.65 6.66 -3.28
CA TYR A 107 1.06 7.93 -2.96
C TYR A 107 -0.44 7.75 -2.85
N CYS A 108 -1.06 8.49 -1.98
CA CYS A 108 -2.51 8.46 -1.88
C CYS A 108 -3.04 9.85 -1.60
N LEU A 109 -4.30 10.06 -1.95
CA LEU A 109 -5.04 11.25 -1.58
C LEU A 109 -6.11 10.84 -0.58
N THR A 110 -6.12 11.49 0.56
CA THR A 110 -7.17 11.33 1.55
C THR A 110 -7.90 12.66 1.73
N GLN A 111 -9.15 12.59 2.09
CA GLN A 111 -9.98 13.75 2.33
C GLN A 111 -10.51 13.68 3.75
N LYS A 112 -10.41 14.79 4.47
CA LYS A 112 -11.02 14.88 5.78
C LYS A 112 -12.53 14.98 5.60
N ILE A 113 -13.24 14.03 6.21
CA ILE A 113 -14.69 14.00 6.15
C ILE A 113 -15.16 14.67 7.41
N LYS A 114 -15.27 15.92 7.45
CA LYS A 114 -15.88 16.59 8.53
C LYS A 114 -15.60 16.01 9.93
N GLY A 115 -14.98 16.70 10.68
CA GLY A 115 -14.69 16.33 12.06
C GLY A 115 -15.71 16.83 13.01
#